data_43cb66a8587b99d246e1916aa676918f
#
_entry.id   43cb66a8587b99d246e1916aa676918f
#
_cell.length_a   1.000
_cell.length_b   1.000
_cell.length_c   1.000
_cell.angle_alpha   90.00
_cell.angle_beta   90.00
_cell.angle_gamma   90.00
#
_symmetry.space_group_name_H-M   'P 1'
#
loop_
_entity.id
_entity.type
_entity.pdbx_description
1 polymer ?
#
loop_
_entity_poly.entity_id
_entity_poly.type
_entity_poly.pdbx_seq_one_letter_code
_entity_poly.pdbx_strand_id
1 'polypeptide(L)'
;IEYCLRSGIDGIVAGNTTRSRDGLTTISEKKIEEIGNGGMSGAPVYKKNLALVKYVHEKSEGKLPIIGVGGIMSGEQAKEMLDAGASLVEVYTGFIYEGPALIKNINKYLAEQDSAPKK
;
A
#
# COMPACT_ATOMS: atom_id res chain seq x y z
N ILE A 1 -10.99 11.41 8.31
CA ILE A 1 -9.77 11.99 8.88
C ILE A 1 -10.12 12.84 10.09
N GLU A 2 -10.97 13.86 9.97
CA GLU A 2 -11.38 14.72 11.09
C GLU A 2 -11.94 13.93 12.28
N TYR A 3 -12.78 12.95 12.03
CA TYR A 3 -13.29 12.06 13.07
C TYR A 3 -12.17 11.30 13.78
N CYS A 4 -11.21 10.76 13.03
CA CYS A 4 -10.06 10.05 13.61
C CYS A 4 -9.23 10.97 14.52
N LEU A 5 -8.96 12.19 14.08
CA LEU A 5 -8.20 13.16 14.86
C LEU A 5 -8.91 13.58 16.17
N ARG A 6 -10.25 13.63 16.17
CA ARG A 6 -11.05 14.02 17.34
C ARG A 6 -11.33 12.85 18.29
N SER A 7 -11.39 11.62 17.79
CA SER A 7 -11.79 10.44 18.56
C SER A 7 -10.67 9.84 19.41
N GLY A 8 -9.43 10.31 19.27
CA GLY A 8 -8.28 9.77 19.98
C GLY A 8 -7.82 8.40 19.48
N ILE A 9 -8.12 8.05 18.24
CA ILE A 9 -7.59 6.86 17.58
C ILE A 9 -6.09 7.03 17.40
N ASP A 10 -5.30 6.01 17.71
CA ASP A 10 -3.83 6.03 17.66
C ASP A 10 -3.26 6.02 16.23
N GLY A 11 -4.04 5.58 15.25
CA GLY A 11 -3.66 5.54 13.85
C GLY A 11 -4.69 4.85 12.97
N ILE A 12 -4.43 4.75 11.69
CA ILE A 12 -5.31 4.05 10.74
C ILE A 12 -4.51 3.14 9.80
N VAL A 13 -5.16 2.10 9.33
CA VAL A 13 -4.69 1.30 8.20
C VAL A 13 -5.33 1.87 6.94
N ALA A 14 -4.52 2.33 6.01
CA ALA A 14 -4.96 2.96 4.77
C ALA A 14 -4.57 2.15 3.56
N GLY A 15 -5.59 1.73 2.84
CA GLY A 15 -5.57 0.95 1.63
C GLY A 15 -6.58 -0.19 1.70
N ASN A 16 -7.08 -0.55 0.53
CA ASN A 16 -8.03 -1.66 0.39
C ASN A 16 -7.97 -2.19 -1.05
N THR A 17 -8.65 -3.30 -1.27
CA THR A 17 -8.93 -3.83 -2.60
C THR A 17 -9.84 -2.86 -3.39
N THR A 18 -9.93 -3.06 -4.70
CA THR A 18 -10.80 -2.26 -5.55
C THR A 18 -11.84 -3.13 -6.26
N ARG A 19 -13.01 -2.57 -6.49
CA ARG A 19 -14.03 -3.19 -7.35
C ARG A 19 -13.87 -2.80 -8.82
N SER A 20 -13.08 -1.78 -9.13
CA SER A 20 -12.72 -1.43 -10.50
C SER A 20 -11.91 -2.56 -11.13
N ARG A 21 -12.18 -2.82 -12.39
CA ARG A 21 -11.44 -3.77 -13.23
C ARG A 21 -10.60 -3.05 -14.29
N ASP A 22 -10.49 -1.74 -14.18
CA ASP A 22 -9.73 -0.91 -15.10
C ASP A 22 -8.25 -1.32 -15.12
N GLY A 23 -7.66 -1.33 -16.31
CA GLY A 23 -6.24 -1.66 -16.47
C GLY A 23 -5.92 -3.16 -16.48
N LEU A 24 -6.91 -4.06 -16.39
CA LEU A 24 -6.70 -5.48 -16.58
C LEU A 24 -6.60 -5.80 -18.07
N THR A 25 -5.39 -6.05 -18.54
CA THR A 25 -5.09 -6.31 -19.97
C THR A 25 -4.78 -7.78 -20.27
N THR A 26 -4.57 -8.60 -19.23
CA THR A 26 -4.13 -9.99 -19.34
C THR A 26 -5.25 -11.02 -19.13
N ILE A 27 -6.44 -10.55 -18.79
CA ILE A 27 -7.62 -11.38 -18.49
C ILE A 27 -8.75 -10.99 -19.41
N SER A 28 -9.48 -11.97 -19.98
CA SER A 28 -10.67 -11.73 -20.80
C SER A 28 -11.85 -11.21 -19.96
N GLU A 29 -12.73 -10.42 -20.57
CA GLU A 29 -13.95 -9.93 -19.93
C GLU A 29 -14.81 -11.07 -19.37
N LYS A 30 -14.95 -12.15 -20.13
CA LYS A 30 -15.65 -13.36 -19.67
C LYS A 30 -15.09 -13.91 -18.36
N LYS A 31 -13.75 -13.95 -18.23
CA LYS A 31 -13.10 -14.44 -17.01
C LYS A 31 -13.31 -13.49 -15.84
N ILE A 32 -13.33 -12.19 -16.09
CA ILE A 32 -13.64 -11.17 -15.08
C ILE A 32 -15.07 -11.35 -14.55
N GLU A 33 -16.04 -11.59 -15.43
CA GLU A 33 -17.43 -11.86 -15.05
C GLU A 33 -17.56 -13.15 -14.21
N GLU A 34 -16.87 -14.22 -14.59
CA GLU A 34 -16.85 -15.47 -13.84
C GLU A 34 -16.28 -15.33 -12.42
N ILE A 35 -15.27 -14.46 -12.21
CA ILE A 35 -14.69 -14.16 -10.90
C ILE A 35 -15.69 -13.44 -10.00
N GLY A 36 -16.58 -12.64 -10.58
CA GLY A 36 -17.64 -11.94 -9.86
C GLY A 36 -17.18 -10.65 -9.15
N ASN A 37 -17.92 -10.26 -8.10
CA ASN A 37 -17.86 -8.94 -7.49
C ASN A 37 -16.80 -8.77 -6.37
N GLY A 38 -15.92 -9.73 -6.18
CA GLY A 38 -14.85 -9.65 -5.18
C GLY A 38 -13.91 -8.46 -5.42
N GLY A 39 -13.27 -7.96 -4.37
CA GLY A 39 -12.26 -6.92 -4.47
C GLY A 39 -10.99 -7.44 -5.14
N MET A 40 -10.46 -6.69 -6.09
CA MET A 40 -9.16 -6.95 -6.69
C MET A 40 -8.04 -6.43 -5.79
N SER A 41 -7.03 -7.25 -5.54
CA SER A 41 -5.84 -6.95 -4.75
C SER A 41 -4.56 -6.99 -5.58
N GLY A 42 -3.42 -6.81 -4.97
CA GLY A 42 -2.10 -6.93 -5.59
C GLY A 42 -1.68 -5.68 -6.37
N ALA A 43 -0.75 -5.84 -7.32
CA ALA A 43 -0.14 -4.73 -8.05
C ALA A 43 -1.11 -3.69 -8.63
N PRO A 44 -2.29 -4.05 -9.16
CA PRO A 44 -3.22 -3.07 -9.73
C PRO A 44 -3.74 -2.02 -8.76
N VAL A 45 -3.75 -2.29 -7.45
CA VAL A 45 -4.27 -1.34 -6.45
C VAL A 45 -3.19 -0.44 -5.85
N TYR A 46 -1.91 -0.67 -6.16
CA TYR A 46 -0.80 0.03 -5.53
C TYR A 46 -0.88 1.55 -5.68
N LYS A 47 -1.01 2.04 -6.91
CA LYS A 47 -1.04 3.49 -7.19
C LYS A 47 -2.19 4.20 -6.48
N LYS A 48 -3.36 3.57 -6.43
CA LYS A 48 -4.54 4.10 -5.74
C LYS A 48 -4.31 4.19 -4.23
N ASN A 49 -3.75 3.14 -3.65
CA ASN A 49 -3.48 3.10 -2.21
C ASN A 49 -2.33 4.04 -1.81
N LEU A 50 -1.31 4.19 -2.65
CA LEU A 50 -0.25 5.20 -2.46
C LEU A 50 -0.83 6.63 -2.45
N ALA A 51 -1.71 6.95 -3.40
CA ALA A 51 -2.38 8.24 -3.44
C ALA A 51 -3.27 8.47 -2.22
N LEU A 52 -3.94 7.43 -1.72
CA LEU A 52 -4.74 7.49 -0.50
C LEU A 52 -3.89 7.81 0.73
N VAL A 53 -2.76 7.12 0.92
CA VAL A 53 -1.83 7.38 2.02
C VAL A 53 -1.35 8.83 1.99
N LYS A 54 -0.91 9.30 0.82
CA LYS A 54 -0.48 10.69 0.63
C LYS A 54 -1.59 11.68 1.01
N TYR A 55 -2.80 11.45 0.52
CA TYR A 55 -3.95 12.30 0.84
C TYR A 55 -4.25 12.35 2.35
N VAL A 56 -4.24 11.19 3.02
CA VAL A 56 -4.49 11.12 4.47
C VAL A 56 -3.38 11.85 5.24
N HIS A 57 -2.13 11.66 4.85
CA HIS A 57 -0.99 12.34 5.47
C HIS A 57 -1.11 13.87 5.35
N GLU A 58 -1.36 14.37 4.16
CA GLU A 58 -1.53 15.80 3.89
C GLU A 58 -2.73 16.38 4.66
N LYS A 59 -3.88 15.72 4.62
CA LYS A 59 -5.10 16.19 5.29
C LYS A 59 -5.06 16.10 6.81
N SER A 60 -4.27 15.20 7.37
CA SER A 60 -4.03 15.13 8.82
C SER A 60 -2.87 16.01 9.28
N GLU A 61 -2.19 16.70 8.35
CA GLU A 61 -0.97 17.46 8.64
C GLU A 61 0.10 16.59 9.32
N GLY A 62 0.18 15.31 8.93
CA GLY A 62 1.09 14.33 9.51
C GLY A 62 0.77 13.90 10.96
N LYS A 63 -0.36 14.32 11.52
CA LYS A 63 -0.72 14.04 12.92
C LYS A 63 -1.29 12.64 13.13
N LEU A 64 -1.79 11.99 12.08
CA LEU A 64 -2.40 10.67 12.16
C LEU A 64 -1.41 9.61 11.65
N PRO A 65 -0.90 8.72 12.51
CA PRO A 65 -0.08 7.60 12.07
C PRO A 65 -0.83 6.70 11.07
N ILE A 66 -0.14 6.30 10.00
CA ILE A 66 -0.74 5.54 8.91
C ILE A 66 0.04 4.25 8.71
N ILE A 67 -0.67 3.12 8.66
CA ILE A 67 -0.14 1.87 8.13
C ILE A 67 -0.60 1.77 6.68
N GLY A 68 0.33 1.86 5.74
CA GLY A 68 0.02 1.77 4.31
C GLY A 68 -0.09 0.32 3.83
N VAL A 69 -1.18 -0.03 3.15
CA VAL A 69 -1.40 -1.38 2.66
C VAL A 69 -1.99 -1.38 1.25
N GLY A 70 -1.65 -2.41 0.49
CA GLY A 70 -2.27 -2.74 -0.79
C GLY A 70 -1.35 -2.54 -1.99
N GLY A 71 -1.00 -3.64 -2.62
CA GLY A 71 -0.25 -3.69 -3.86
C GLY A 71 1.26 -3.53 -3.73
N ILE A 72 1.81 -3.54 -2.53
CA ILE A 72 3.25 -3.48 -2.30
C ILE A 72 3.89 -4.82 -2.68
N MET A 73 4.79 -4.79 -3.66
CA MET A 73 5.44 -5.95 -4.26
C MET A 73 6.98 -5.85 -4.20
N SER A 74 7.54 -4.74 -3.73
CA SER A 74 9.00 -4.53 -3.71
C SER A 74 9.43 -3.58 -2.60
N GLY A 75 10.75 -3.51 -2.34
CA GLY A 75 11.35 -2.57 -1.40
C GLY A 75 11.18 -1.12 -1.83
N GLU A 76 11.29 -0.84 -3.12
CA GLU A 76 11.07 0.49 -3.69
C GLU A 76 9.65 0.99 -3.41
N GLN A 77 8.66 0.15 -3.65
CA GLN A 77 7.26 0.48 -3.40
C GLN A 77 6.97 0.67 -1.90
N ALA A 78 7.57 -0.14 -1.05
CA ALA A 78 7.49 0.05 0.40
C ALA A 78 8.07 1.40 0.82
N LYS A 79 9.23 1.78 0.26
CA LYS A 79 9.84 3.08 0.51
C LYS A 79 8.97 4.24 0.02
N GLU A 80 8.43 4.15 -1.19
CA GLU A 80 7.51 5.18 -1.70
C GLU A 80 6.29 5.37 -0.79
N MET A 81 5.75 4.28 -0.23
CA MET A 81 4.63 4.33 0.71
C MET A 81 5.01 5.04 2.01
N LEU A 82 6.21 4.77 2.54
CA LEU A 82 6.75 5.47 3.71
C LEU A 82 7.03 6.94 3.41
N ASP A 83 7.62 7.25 2.25
CA ASP A 83 7.88 8.63 1.82
C ASP A 83 6.58 9.43 1.60
N ALA A 84 5.49 8.76 1.23
CA ALA A 84 4.17 9.36 1.11
C ALA A 84 3.49 9.67 2.47
N GLY A 85 4.08 9.22 3.57
CA GLY A 85 3.63 9.52 4.93
C GLY A 85 3.15 8.33 5.75
N ALA A 86 3.27 7.09 5.26
CA ALA A 86 3.03 5.92 6.08
C ALA A 86 4.14 5.76 7.14
N SER A 87 3.77 5.34 8.34
CA SER A 87 4.69 4.99 9.42
C SER A 87 5.15 3.53 9.33
N LEU A 88 4.29 2.67 8.83
CA LEU A 88 4.51 1.25 8.61
C LEU A 88 3.84 0.84 7.29
N VAL A 89 4.24 -0.33 6.77
CA VAL A 89 3.61 -0.95 5.60
C VAL A 89 3.18 -2.38 5.90
N GLU A 90 2.10 -2.80 5.27
CA GLU A 90 1.63 -4.18 5.28
C GLU A 90 1.67 -4.78 3.88
N VAL A 91 1.97 -6.05 3.80
CA VAL A 91 1.96 -6.83 2.56
C VAL A 91 1.00 -8.01 2.67
N TYR A 92 0.26 -8.30 1.62
CA TYR A 92 -0.64 -9.46 1.55
C TYR A 92 -0.43 -10.25 0.26
N THR A 93 -0.90 -9.76 -0.87
CA THR A 93 -0.81 -10.45 -2.17
C THR A 93 0.65 -10.68 -2.59
N GLY A 94 1.54 -9.69 -2.38
CA GLY A 94 2.97 -9.85 -2.64
C GLY A 94 3.59 -11.01 -1.84
N PHE A 95 3.16 -11.20 -0.61
CA PHE A 95 3.60 -12.32 0.22
C PHE A 95 3.15 -13.68 -0.35
N ILE A 96 1.95 -13.74 -0.93
CA ILE A 96 1.47 -14.98 -1.58
C ILE A 96 2.37 -15.37 -2.76
N TYR A 97 2.85 -14.41 -3.54
CA TYR A 97 3.74 -14.67 -4.68
C TYR A 97 5.18 -14.97 -4.28
N GLU A 98 5.76 -14.21 -3.34
CA GLU A 98 7.18 -14.28 -2.99
C GLU A 98 7.46 -14.93 -1.62
N GLY A 99 6.44 -15.11 -0.80
CA GLY A 99 6.58 -15.65 0.54
C GLY A 99 7.38 -14.75 1.48
N PRO A 100 8.01 -15.31 2.54
CA PRO A 100 8.78 -14.55 3.54
C PRO A 100 9.95 -13.76 2.96
N ALA A 101 10.43 -14.15 1.77
CA ALA A 101 11.52 -13.45 1.09
C ALA A 101 11.16 -11.99 0.78
N LEU A 102 9.89 -11.70 0.48
CA LEU A 102 9.45 -10.32 0.23
C LEU A 102 9.73 -9.40 1.43
N ILE A 103 9.37 -9.84 2.63
CA ILE A 103 9.58 -9.05 3.86
C ILE A 103 11.07 -8.82 4.10
N LYS A 104 11.87 -9.87 3.94
CA LYS A 104 13.34 -9.79 4.09
C LYS A 104 13.94 -8.79 3.08
N ASN A 105 13.51 -8.87 1.83
CA ASN A 105 13.99 -8.00 0.75
C ASN A 105 13.58 -6.55 0.96
N ILE A 106 12.34 -6.29 1.41
CA ILE A 106 11.87 -4.95 1.77
C ILE A 106 12.74 -4.38 2.89
N ASN A 107 12.93 -5.11 3.99
CA ASN A 107 13.69 -4.63 5.11
C ASN A 107 15.16 -4.37 4.75
N LYS A 108 15.77 -5.24 3.94
CA LYS A 108 17.12 -5.04 3.43
C LYS A 108 17.21 -3.76 2.60
N TYR A 109 16.31 -3.58 1.65
CA TYR A 109 16.27 -2.38 0.81
C TYR A 109 16.13 -1.09 1.64
N LEU A 110 15.21 -1.07 2.60
CA LEU A 110 15.00 0.09 3.47
C LEU A 110 16.25 0.40 4.31
N ALA A 111 16.89 -0.62 4.87
CA ALA A 111 18.13 -0.45 5.63
C ALA A 111 19.29 0.11 4.78
N GLU A 112 19.40 -0.33 3.52
CA GLU A 112 20.39 0.19 2.57
C GLU A 112 20.13 1.67 2.23
N GLN A 113 18.86 2.07 2.10
CA GLN A 113 18.50 3.47 1.86
C GLN A 113 18.82 4.38 3.06
N ASP A 114 18.61 3.90 4.27
CA ASP A 114 18.91 4.66 5.49
C ASP A 114 20.42 4.81 5.71
N SER A 115 21.22 3.84 5.24
CA SER A 115 22.68 3.84 5.34
C SER A 115 23.37 4.62 4.22
N ALA A 116 22.62 5.04 3.17
CA ALA A 116 23.21 5.82 2.09
C ALA A 116 23.56 7.24 2.57
N PRO A 117 24.69 7.83 2.13
CA PRO A 117 25.02 9.19 2.48
C PRO A 117 23.92 10.13 2.00
N LYS A 118 23.34 10.89 2.93
CA LYS A 118 22.38 11.93 2.60
C LYS A 118 23.07 13.02 1.79
N LYS A 119 22.62 13.17 0.56
CA LYS A 119 23.10 14.26 -0.29
C LYS A 119 22.56 15.61 0.17
#